data_22418e1a0c6141b40ef9e59170ea8286
#
_entry.id   22418e1a0c6141b40ef9e59170ea8286
#
_cell.length_a   1.000
_cell.length_b   1.000
_cell.length_c   1.000
_cell.angle_alpha   90.00
_cell.angle_beta   90.00
_cell.angle_gamma   90.00
#
_symmetry.space_group_name_H-M   'P 1'
#
loop_
_entity.id
_entity.type
_entity.pdbx_description
1 polymer ?
#
loop_
_entity_poly.entity_id
_entity_poly.type
_entity_poly.pdbx_seq_one_letter_code
_entity_poly.pdbx_strand_id
1 'polypeptide(L)'
;MAARFVDAITDVTMGQIVDRSRPGKKGKFAPWIRRMCGPVAVASFLMYATYFKGMPMGFKIFWMFFTYLLWGSVCYTGVNIPYGSMASAISDNPTDRTSLSNWRTIGATLAQTAIGVILPLVVYYTDAAGNSVLSGEKMMIGALICSIGAVICYMLCYHMTTERVKVEQNTQKFSFKELIKQLVHNKSLIGIIVCALVFLLAQLSLSNMNAYVYPNYFGNIKAMSIASLAGT
;
A
#
# COMPACT_ATOMS: atom_id res chain seq x y z
N MET A 1 -15.71 1.19 6.52
CA MET A 1 -16.39 0.03 5.91
C MET A 1 -16.65 0.27 4.43
N ALA A 2 -17.39 1.33 4.03
CA ALA A 2 -17.71 1.60 2.61
C ALA A 2 -16.48 1.66 1.67
N ALA A 3 -15.39 2.32 2.08
CA ALA A 3 -14.17 2.41 1.29
C ALA A 3 -13.57 1.04 0.91
N ARG A 4 -13.66 0.04 1.79
CA ARG A 4 -13.15 -1.32 1.51
C ARG A 4 -13.92 -2.05 0.42
N PHE A 5 -15.22 -1.77 0.25
CA PHE A 5 -15.98 -2.29 -0.88
C PHE A 5 -15.54 -1.66 -2.20
N VAL A 6 -15.27 -0.36 -2.17
CA VAL A 6 -14.74 0.34 -3.35
C VAL A 6 -13.36 -0.22 -3.71
N ASP A 7 -12.47 -0.42 -2.72
CA ASP A 7 -11.15 -1.03 -2.94
C ASP A 7 -11.27 -2.40 -3.62
N ALA A 8 -12.15 -3.29 -3.13
CA ALA A 8 -12.33 -4.62 -3.71
C ALA A 8 -12.79 -4.57 -5.18
N ILE A 9 -13.68 -3.64 -5.53
CA ILE A 9 -14.16 -3.47 -6.92
C ILE A 9 -13.05 -2.88 -7.80
N THR A 10 -12.33 -1.88 -7.31
CA THR A 10 -11.26 -1.23 -8.07
C THR A 10 -10.06 -2.17 -8.28
N ASP A 11 -9.73 -3.02 -7.31
CA ASP A 11 -8.67 -4.03 -7.44
C ASP A 11 -8.97 -5.00 -8.57
N VAL A 12 -10.20 -5.55 -8.60
CA VAL A 12 -10.61 -6.47 -9.67
C VAL A 12 -10.63 -5.77 -11.04
N THR A 13 -11.18 -4.56 -11.11
CA THR A 13 -11.26 -3.80 -12.37
C THR A 13 -9.86 -3.41 -12.87
N MET A 14 -8.99 -2.98 -11.99
CA MET A 14 -7.62 -2.61 -12.35
C MET A 14 -6.81 -3.83 -12.80
N GLY A 15 -6.97 -4.97 -12.14
CA GLY A 15 -6.37 -6.24 -12.58
C GLY A 15 -6.73 -6.55 -14.03
N GLN A 16 -8.01 -6.42 -14.39
CA GLN A 16 -8.45 -6.64 -15.77
C GLN A 16 -7.94 -5.62 -16.78
N ILE A 17 -7.88 -4.34 -16.39
CA ILE A 17 -7.34 -3.29 -17.25
C ILE A 17 -5.86 -3.58 -17.55
N VAL A 18 -5.10 -3.96 -16.53
CA VAL A 18 -3.69 -4.34 -16.68
C VAL A 18 -3.54 -5.59 -17.53
N ASP A 19 -4.37 -6.62 -17.31
CA ASP A 19 -4.32 -7.88 -18.07
C ASP A 19 -4.66 -7.71 -19.55
N ARG A 20 -5.53 -6.77 -19.89
CA ARG A 20 -5.88 -6.42 -21.26
C ARG A 20 -4.93 -5.43 -21.92
N SER A 21 -4.04 -4.80 -21.16
CA SER A 21 -3.12 -3.81 -21.69
C SER A 21 -2.11 -4.47 -22.65
N ARG A 22 -1.80 -3.74 -23.73
CA ARG A 22 -0.78 -4.20 -24.69
C ARG A 22 0.61 -4.05 -24.10
N PRO A 23 1.50 -5.06 -24.25
CA PRO A 23 2.88 -4.93 -23.82
C PRO A 23 3.58 -3.80 -24.58
N GLY A 24 4.27 -2.94 -23.83
CA GLY A 24 5.10 -1.88 -24.40
C GLY A 24 6.54 -2.34 -24.67
N LYS A 25 7.42 -1.39 -25.05
CA LYS A 25 8.84 -1.67 -25.32
C LYS A 25 9.60 -2.28 -24.13
N LYS A 26 9.19 -2.00 -22.89
CA LYS A 26 9.80 -2.50 -21.64
C LYS A 26 8.95 -3.57 -20.93
N GLY A 27 7.98 -4.16 -21.61
CA GLY A 27 7.08 -5.15 -21.05
C GLY A 27 5.66 -4.64 -20.83
N LYS A 28 4.87 -5.38 -20.06
CA LYS A 28 3.45 -5.13 -19.81
C LYS A 28 3.22 -4.29 -18.53
N PHE A 29 3.94 -4.61 -17.47
CA PHE A 29 3.72 -4.06 -16.13
C PHE A 29 4.56 -2.81 -15.83
N ALA A 30 5.82 -2.78 -16.26
CA ALA A 30 6.73 -1.65 -16.03
C ALA A 30 6.20 -0.28 -16.51
N PRO A 31 5.54 -0.16 -17.69
CA PRO A 31 4.95 1.11 -18.13
C PRO A 31 3.84 1.63 -17.22
N TRP A 32 3.09 0.74 -16.53
CA TRP A 32 2.06 1.10 -15.58
C TRP A 32 2.64 1.76 -14.33
N ILE A 33 3.73 1.21 -13.79
CA ILE A 33 4.43 1.79 -12.64
C ILE A 33 4.87 3.21 -12.96
N ARG A 34 5.48 3.43 -14.14
CA ARG A 34 5.90 4.76 -14.59
C ARG A 34 4.73 5.74 -14.72
N ARG A 35 3.58 5.30 -15.26
CA ARG A 35 2.41 6.17 -15.46
C ARG A 35 1.74 6.54 -14.16
N MET A 36 1.69 5.62 -13.21
CA MET A 36 0.95 5.79 -11.96
C MET A 36 1.79 6.36 -10.82
N CYS A 37 3.13 6.38 -10.91
CA CYS A 37 3.99 6.93 -9.86
C CYS A 37 3.70 8.41 -9.57
N GLY A 38 3.46 9.24 -10.60
CA GLY A 38 3.09 10.65 -10.44
C GLY A 38 1.73 10.83 -9.76
N PRO A 39 0.64 10.26 -10.31
CA PRO A 39 -0.69 10.31 -9.70
C PRO A 39 -0.73 9.84 -8.24
N VAL A 40 -0.02 8.75 -7.89
CA VAL A 40 0.08 8.27 -6.50
C VAL A 40 0.69 9.31 -5.59
N ALA A 41 1.80 9.92 -6.00
CA ALA A 41 2.50 10.92 -5.21
C ALA A 41 1.65 12.18 -5.01
N VAL A 42 0.99 12.65 -6.07
CA VAL A 42 0.08 13.81 -5.99
C VAL A 42 -1.10 13.50 -5.08
N ALA A 43 -1.74 12.35 -5.23
CA ALA A 43 -2.87 11.96 -4.40
C ALA A 43 -2.47 11.80 -2.91
N SER A 44 -1.29 11.23 -2.64
CA SER A 44 -0.71 11.15 -1.29
C SER A 44 -0.49 12.54 -0.68
N PHE A 45 0.08 13.46 -1.43
CA PHE A 45 0.27 14.83 -0.98
C PHE A 45 -1.06 15.55 -0.70
N LEU A 46 -2.05 15.42 -1.60
CA LEU A 46 -3.37 16.03 -1.45
C LEU A 46 -4.11 15.55 -0.20
N MET A 47 -3.90 14.31 0.21
CA MET A 47 -4.52 13.73 1.41
C MET A 47 -4.04 14.44 2.70
N TYR A 48 -2.79 14.90 2.73
CA TYR A 48 -2.20 15.60 3.87
C TYR A 48 -2.16 17.14 3.70
N ALA A 49 -2.74 17.66 2.61
CA ALA A 49 -2.76 19.09 2.35
C ALA A 49 -3.58 19.86 3.38
N THR A 50 -2.95 20.82 4.06
CA THR A 50 -3.59 21.63 5.12
C THR A 50 -4.23 22.92 4.60
N TYR A 51 -4.25 23.14 3.28
CA TYR A 51 -4.76 24.37 2.64
C TYR A 51 -6.24 24.67 2.93
N PHE A 52 -7.02 23.65 3.24
CA PHE A 52 -8.47 23.75 3.44
C PHE A 52 -8.88 23.90 4.91
N LYS A 53 -7.99 24.35 5.79
CA LYS A 53 -8.27 24.54 7.24
C LYS A 53 -9.47 25.46 7.50
N GLY A 54 -9.68 26.50 6.68
CA GLY A 54 -10.76 27.48 6.81
C GLY A 54 -12.11 27.06 6.20
N MET A 55 -12.19 25.94 5.50
CA MET A 55 -13.42 25.50 4.83
C MET A 55 -14.44 24.90 5.80
N PRO A 56 -15.75 24.91 5.45
CA PRO A 56 -16.81 24.29 6.25
C PRO A 56 -16.54 22.80 6.52
N MET A 57 -17.05 22.29 7.66
CA MET A 57 -16.82 20.90 8.08
C MET A 57 -17.26 19.87 7.03
N GLY A 58 -18.39 20.12 6.35
CA GLY A 58 -18.89 19.25 5.28
C GLY A 58 -17.89 19.10 4.12
N PHE A 59 -17.24 20.20 3.72
CA PHE A 59 -16.20 20.16 2.68
C PHE A 59 -14.96 19.36 3.15
N LYS A 60 -14.54 19.54 4.41
CA LYS A 60 -13.40 18.79 4.97
C LYS A 60 -13.64 17.29 4.97
N ILE A 61 -14.83 16.86 5.37
CA ILE A 61 -15.23 15.45 5.36
C ILE A 61 -15.23 14.91 3.93
N PHE A 62 -15.88 15.64 2.99
CA PHE A 62 -15.88 15.26 1.58
C PHE A 62 -14.47 15.15 1.01
N TRP A 63 -13.61 16.15 1.27
CA TRP A 63 -12.22 16.18 0.81
C TRP A 63 -11.41 14.98 1.34
N MET A 64 -11.55 14.68 2.62
CA MET A 64 -10.91 13.53 3.25
C MET A 64 -11.31 12.21 2.57
N PHE A 65 -12.61 11.98 2.36
CA PHE A 65 -13.08 10.77 1.69
C PHE A 65 -12.65 10.73 0.23
N PHE A 66 -12.74 11.82 -0.49
CA PHE A 66 -12.35 11.92 -1.89
C PHE A 66 -10.87 11.62 -2.08
N THR A 67 -9.99 12.27 -1.32
CA THR A 67 -8.55 12.06 -1.42
C THR A 67 -8.13 10.67 -0.96
N TYR A 68 -8.78 10.13 0.06
CA TYR A 68 -8.57 8.76 0.52
C TYR A 68 -8.91 7.73 -0.55
N LEU A 69 -10.07 7.84 -1.19
CA LEU A 69 -10.49 6.96 -2.27
C LEU A 69 -9.60 7.14 -3.52
N LEU A 70 -9.27 8.38 -3.87
CA LEU A 70 -8.39 8.67 -4.99
C LEU A 70 -7.03 8.03 -4.80
N TRP A 71 -6.43 8.20 -3.62
CA TRP A 71 -5.13 7.63 -3.31
C TRP A 71 -5.18 6.11 -3.19
N GLY A 72 -6.07 5.56 -2.36
CA GLY A 72 -6.12 4.14 -2.02
C GLY A 72 -6.69 3.30 -3.16
N SER A 73 -7.93 3.61 -3.57
CA SER A 73 -8.68 2.76 -4.49
C SER A 73 -8.25 2.93 -5.95
N VAL A 74 -7.78 4.11 -6.37
CA VAL A 74 -7.45 4.37 -7.78
C VAL A 74 -5.93 4.35 -8.01
N CYS A 75 -5.22 5.27 -7.37
CA CYS A 75 -3.80 5.48 -7.67
C CYS A 75 -2.91 4.36 -7.12
N TYR A 76 -3.09 3.99 -5.85
CA TYR A 76 -2.28 2.95 -5.21
C TYR A 76 -2.53 1.57 -5.83
N THR A 77 -3.78 1.21 -6.07
CA THR A 77 -4.15 -0.03 -6.78
C THR A 77 -3.52 -0.09 -8.17
N GLY A 78 -3.50 1.06 -8.87
CA GLY A 78 -2.88 1.19 -10.19
C GLY A 78 -1.37 0.94 -10.22
N VAL A 79 -0.67 1.06 -9.09
CA VAL A 79 0.74 0.68 -8.94
C VAL A 79 0.90 -0.71 -8.34
N ASN A 80 0.13 -1.01 -7.30
CA ASN A 80 0.32 -2.21 -6.49
C ASN A 80 0.06 -3.50 -7.28
N ILE A 81 -0.98 -3.52 -8.13
CA ILE A 81 -1.33 -4.70 -8.95
C ILE A 81 -0.26 -4.99 -10.01
N PRO A 82 0.16 -4.03 -10.87
CA PRO A 82 1.24 -4.29 -11.82
C PRO A 82 2.56 -4.65 -11.12
N TYR A 83 2.88 -4.00 -10.01
CA TYR A 83 4.09 -4.29 -9.24
C TYR A 83 4.09 -5.71 -8.66
N GLY A 84 2.94 -6.16 -8.11
CA GLY A 84 2.79 -7.52 -7.61
C GLY A 84 2.92 -8.57 -8.71
N SER A 85 2.33 -8.30 -9.89
CA SER A 85 2.36 -9.21 -11.05
C SER A 85 3.72 -9.22 -11.76
N MET A 86 4.55 -8.20 -11.58
CA MET A 86 5.84 -8.06 -12.27
C MET A 86 6.82 -9.18 -11.93
N ALA A 87 6.76 -9.76 -10.72
CA ALA A 87 7.61 -10.89 -10.33
C ALA A 87 7.46 -12.09 -11.28
N SER A 88 6.24 -12.36 -11.76
CA SER A 88 5.97 -13.42 -12.74
C SER A 88 6.44 -13.11 -14.15
N ALA A 89 6.61 -11.84 -14.49
CA ALA A 89 7.14 -11.41 -15.79
C ALA A 89 8.68 -11.30 -15.81
N ILE A 90 9.33 -11.26 -14.65
CA ILE A 90 10.79 -11.22 -14.54
C ILE A 90 11.39 -12.62 -14.72
N SER A 91 10.81 -13.65 -14.07
CA SER A 91 11.30 -15.02 -14.12
C SER A 91 10.17 -16.04 -14.10
N ASP A 92 10.36 -17.15 -14.81
CA ASP A 92 9.48 -18.32 -14.73
C ASP A 92 9.86 -19.28 -13.61
N ASN A 93 11.06 -19.14 -13.06
CA ASN A 93 11.56 -20.00 -11.99
C ASN A 93 10.86 -19.64 -10.64
N PRO A 94 10.22 -20.62 -9.96
CA PRO A 94 9.58 -20.40 -8.67
C PRO A 94 10.54 -19.88 -7.58
N THR A 95 11.80 -20.33 -7.60
CA THR A 95 12.82 -19.91 -6.63
C THR A 95 13.15 -18.42 -6.78
N ASP A 96 13.30 -17.94 -8.01
CA ASP A 96 13.55 -16.52 -8.26
C ASP A 96 12.37 -15.65 -7.83
N ARG A 97 11.13 -16.10 -8.11
CA ARG A 97 9.90 -15.41 -7.69
C ARG A 97 9.82 -15.30 -6.17
N THR A 98 10.16 -16.38 -5.46
CA THR A 98 10.22 -16.39 -3.99
C THR A 98 11.27 -15.42 -3.49
N SER A 99 12.48 -15.42 -4.07
CA SER A 99 13.55 -14.48 -3.73
C SER A 99 13.12 -13.02 -3.95
N LEU A 100 12.50 -12.69 -5.10
CA LEU A 100 11.97 -11.36 -5.37
C LEU A 100 10.90 -10.93 -4.36
N SER A 101 10.01 -11.84 -3.97
CA SER A 101 8.99 -11.58 -2.95
C SER A 101 9.62 -11.33 -1.58
N ASN A 102 10.64 -12.09 -1.19
CA ASN A 102 11.35 -11.89 0.05
C ASN A 102 12.07 -10.53 0.10
N TRP A 103 12.79 -10.16 -0.96
CA TRP A 103 13.42 -8.85 -1.05
C TRP A 103 12.41 -7.69 -1.02
N ARG A 104 11.25 -7.86 -1.65
CA ARG A 104 10.14 -6.91 -1.56
C ARG A 104 9.68 -6.74 -0.11
N THR A 105 9.51 -7.84 0.62
CA THR A 105 9.07 -7.82 2.02
C THR A 105 10.12 -7.14 2.91
N ILE A 106 11.40 -7.50 2.74
CA ILE A 106 12.50 -6.87 3.48
C ILE A 106 12.52 -5.35 3.22
N GLY A 107 12.44 -4.93 1.96
CA GLY A 107 12.41 -3.52 1.61
C GLY A 107 11.20 -2.78 2.19
N ALA A 108 10.03 -3.40 2.18
CA ALA A 108 8.81 -2.84 2.77
C ALA A 108 8.94 -2.68 4.29
N THR A 109 9.48 -3.70 5.00
CA THR A 109 9.70 -3.65 6.45
C THR A 109 10.72 -2.58 6.82
N LEU A 110 11.83 -2.47 6.10
CA LEU A 110 12.84 -1.43 6.34
C LEU A 110 12.24 -0.02 6.14
N ALA A 111 11.49 0.19 5.06
CA ALA A 111 10.84 1.48 4.80
C ALA A 111 9.79 1.81 5.86
N GLN A 112 8.98 0.84 6.27
CA GLN A 112 7.96 1.00 7.29
C GLN A 112 8.59 1.35 8.65
N THR A 113 9.66 0.66 9.03
CA THR A 113 10.41 0.94 10.27
C THR A 113 11.04 2.33 10.23
N ALA A 114 11.71 2.69 9.14
CA ALA A 114 12.33 4.00 8.98
C ALA A 114 11.30 5.13 9.08
N ILE A 115 10.17 5.03 8.36
CA ILE A 115 9.09 6.01 8.41
C ILE A 115 8.44 6.04 9.80
N GLY A 116 8.20 4.88 10.41
CA GLY A 116 7.59 4.76 11.73
C GLY A 116 8.42 5.38 12.85
N VAL A 117 9.75 5.45 12.70
CA VAL A 117 10.65 6.10 13.64
C VAL A 117 10.84 7.58 13.31
N ILE A 118 11.16 7.90 12.07
CA ILE A 118 11.56 9.25 11.66
C ILE A 118 10.36 10.21 11.64
N LEU A 119 9.22 9.76 11.09
CA LEU A 119 8.07 10.63 10.89
C LEU A 119 7.50 11.19 12.20
N PRO A 120 7.28 10.41 13.28
CA PRO A 120 6.81 10.94 14.56
C PRO A 120 7.80 11.95 15.18
N LEU A 121 9.11 11.73 15.07
CA LEU A 121 10.13 12.64 15.60
C LEU A 121 10.10 14.02 14.93
N VAL A 122 9.71 14.07 13.66
CA VAL A 122 9.67 15.34 12.90
C VAL A 122 8.31 16.04 13.06
N VAL A 123 7.22 15.28 13.13
CA VAL A 123 5.84 15.79 13.04
C VAL A 123 5.29 16.22 14.39
N TYR A 124 5.65 15.53 15.47
CA TYR A 124 5.23 15.90 16.81
C TYR A 124 6.13 17.00 17.40
N TYR A 125 5.51 17.89 18.17
CA TYR A 125 6.20 18.88 18.99
C TYR A 125 5.56 18.97 20.37
N THR A 126 6.32 19.39 21.36
CA THR A 126 5.82 19.56 22.71
C THR A 126 5.26 20.99 22.85
N ASP A 127 4.00 21.10 23.22
CA ASP A 127 3.33 22.38 23.50
C ASP A 127 3.79 22.95 24.86
N ALA A 128 3.49 24.23 25.11
CA ALA A 128 3.82 24.91 26.37
C ALA A 128 3.25 24.21 27.61
N ALA A 129 2.20 23.41 27.45
CA ALA A 129 1.60 22.58 28.50
C ALA A 129 2.26 21.20 28.69
N GLY A 130 3.36 20.90 27.97
CA GLY A 130 4.06 19.61 28.05
C GLY A 130 3.41 18.47 27.24
N ASN A 131 2.33 18.74 26.48
CA ASN A 131 1.65 17.74 25.68
C ASN A 131 2.29 17.60 24.29
N SER A 132 2.38 16.36 23.78
CA SER A 132 2.82 16.09 22.42
C SER A 132 1.68 16.38 21.42
N VAL A 133 1.83 17.43 20.64
CA VAL A 133 0.83 17.87 19.64
C VAL A 133 1.36 17.62 18.24
N LEU A 134 0.48 17.17 17.34
CA LEU A 134 0.79 16.92 15.95
C LEU A 134 0.71 18.22 15.13
N SER A 135 1.79 18.59 14.45
CA SER A 135 1.80 19.74 13.53
C SER A 135 1.33 19.32 12.14
N GLY A 136 0.18 19.83 11.70
CA GLY A 136 -0.35 19.56 10.35
C GLY A 136 0.57 20.04 9.23
N GLU A 137 1.32 21.14 9.44
CA GLU A 137 2.27 21.67 8.45
C GLU A 137 3.50 20.77 8.31
N LYS A 138 4.06 20.31 9.42
CA LYS A 138 5.18 19.34 9.40
C LYS A 138 4.74 18.00 8.82
N MET A 139 3.50 17.57 9.07
CA MET A 139 2.93 16.37 8.47
C MET A 139 2.81 16.48 6.95
N MET A 140 2.36 17.62 6.44
CA MET A 140 2.29 17.90 5.01
C MET A 140 3.68 17.88 4.35
N ILE A 141 4.68 18.48 4.99
CA ILE A 141 6.08 18.46 4.51
C ILE A 141 6.62 17.02 4.52
N GLY A 142 6.38 16.27 5.59
CA GLY A 142 6.77 14.87 5.69
C GLY A 142 6.14 14.02 4.59
N ALA A 143 4.86 14.21 4.32
CA ALA A 143 4.16 13.55 3.22
C ALA A 143 4.74 13.91 1.85
N LEU A 144 5.12 15.18 1.64
CA LEU A 144 5.77 15.62 0.40
C LEU A 144 7.12 14.93 0.19
N ILE A 145 7.97 14.88 1.22
CA ILE A 145 9.27 14.23 1.16
C ILE A 145 9.11 12.72 0.86
N CYS A 146 8.19 12.04 1.56
CA CYS A 146 7.90 10.64 1.32
C CYS A 146 7.35 10.40 -0.10
N SER A 147 6.51 11.29 -0.62
CA SER A 147 5.96 11.20 -1.98
C SER A 147 7.05 11.35 -3.05
N ILE A 148 7.98 12.28 -2.86
CA ILE A 148 9.15 12.45 -3.75
C ILE A 148 10.03 11.20 -3.70
N GLY A 149 10.32 10.69 -2.51
CA GLY A 149 11.07 9.44 -2.32
C GLY A 149 10.40 8.25 -3.00
N ALA A 150 9.09 8.13 -2.90
CA ALA A 150 8.33 7.09 -3.59
C ALA A 150 8.44 7.17 -5.11
N VAL A 151 8.34 8.38 -5.70
CA VAL A 151 8.53 8.58 -7.16
C VAL A 151 9.92 8.14 -7.58
N ILE A 152 10.96 8.52 -6.82
CA ILE A 152 12.35 8.13 -7.12
C ILE A 152 12.47 6.59 -7.09
N CYS A 153 11.94 5.94 -6.05
CA CYS A 153 11.98 4.48 -5.93
C CYS A 153 11.21 3.78 -7.07
N TYR A 154 10.03 4.27 -7.46
CA TYR A 154 9.28 3.72 -8.58
C TYR A 154 10.01 3.91 -9.92
N MET A 155 10.66 5.06 -10.12
CA MET A 155 11.45 5.30 -11.33
C MET A 155 12.71 4.43 -11.37
N LEU A 156 13.39 4.22 -10.24
CA LEU A 156 14.49 3.26 -10.13
C LEU A 156 14.01 1.84 -10.46
N CYS A 157 12.89 1.42 -9.87
CA CYS A 157 12.28 0.12 -10.17
C CYS A 157 12.01 -0.03 -11.68
N TYR A 158 11.40 0.99 -12.31
CA TYR A 158 11.14 0.99 -13.76
C TYR A 158 12.40 0.90 -14.61
N HIS A 159 13.49 1.55 -14.21
CA HIS A 159 14.75 1.53 -14.97
C HIS A 159 15.55 0.24 -14.78
N MET A 160 15.56 -0.30 -13.57
CA MET A 160 16.36 -1.47 -13.22
C MET A 160 15.67 -2.79 -13.58
N THR A 161 14.33 -2.79 -13.77
CA THR A 161 13.58 -4.01 -14.05
C THR A 161 13.44 -4.25 -15.55
N THR A 162 13.66 -5.49 -15.97
CA THR A 162 13.43 -5.96 -17.34
C THR A 162 12.52 -7.17 -17.29
N GLU A 163 11.36 -7.08 -17.93
CA GLU A 163 10.44 -8.21 -18.10
C GLU A 163 11.00 -9.16 -19.17
N ARG A 164 11.27 -10.40 -18.79
CA ARG A 164 11.88 -11.42 -19.65
C ARG A 164 10.86 -12.43 -20.17
N VAL A 165 9.81 -12.67 -19.36
CA VAL A 165 8.74 -13.61 -19.70
C VAL A 165 7.66 -12.86 -20.47
N LYS A 166 7.31 -13.35 -21.66
CA LYS A 166 6.21 -12.79 -22.43
C LYS A 166 4.89 -13.20 -21.80
N VAL A 167 4.27 -12.27 -21.09
CA VAL A 167 2.92 -12.46 -20.56
C VAL A 167 1.92 -12.14 -21.69
N GLU A 168 1.24 -13.16 -22.19
CA GLU A 168 0.22 -13.02 -23.23
C GLU A 168 -0.97 -12.18 -22.73
N GLN A 169 -1.62 -11.48 -23.67
CA GLN A 169 -2.86 -10.77 -23.38
C GLN A 169 -3.97 -11.78 -23.11
N ASN A 170 -4.62 -11.65 -21.98
CA ASN A 170 -5.82 -12.41 -21.73
C ASN A 170 -7.00 -11.77 -22.50
N THR A 171 -7.36 -12.37 -23.62
CA THR A 171 -8.46 -11.92 -24.50
C THR A 171 -9.81 -12.55 -24.11
N GLN A 172 -9.83 -13.44 -23.12
CA GLN A 172 -11.06 -14.08 -22.69
C GLN A 172 -12.05 -13.06 -22.08
N LYS A 173 -13.32 -13.23 -22.41
CA LYS A 173 -14.38 -12.42 -21.80
C LYS A 173 -14.42 -12.70 -20.31
N PHE A 174 -14.26 -11.66 -19.50
CA PHE A 174 -14.35 -11.77 -18.06
C PHE A 174 -15.78 -12.18 -17.67
N SER A 175 -15.88 -13.29 -16.98
CA SER A 175 -17.11 -13.72 -16.31
C SER A 175 -16.82 -13.83 -14.81
N PHE A 176 -17.40 -12.95 -14.01
CA PHE A 176 -17.27 -12.96 -12.56
C PHE A 176 -17.74 -14.32 -11.97
N LYS A 177 -18.75 -14.92 -12.58
CA LYS A 177 -19.27 -16.23 -12.19
C LYS A 177 -18.25 -17.35 -12.41
N GLU A 178 -17.52 -17.31 -13.53
CA GLU A 178 -16.46 -18.29 -13.83
C GLU A 178 -15.27 -18.11 -12.89
N LEU A 179 -14.90 -16.86 -12.57
CA LEU A 179 -13.84 -16.56 -11.63
C LEU A 179 -14.13 -17.11 -10.23
N ILE A 180 -15.34 -16.86 -9.71
CA ILE A 180 -15.77 -17.46 -8.44
C ILE A 180 -15.79 -18.98 -8.51
N LYS A 181 -16.29 -19.57 -9.60
CA LYS A 181 -16.33 -21.01 -9.77
C LYS A 181 -14.92 -21.63 -9.76
N GLN A 182 -13.98 -21.03 -10.47
CA GLN A 182 -12.58 -21.48 -10.48
C GLN A 182 -11.90 -21.31 -9.12
N LEU A 183 -12.19 -20.20 -8.42
CA LEU A 183 -11.70 -19.93 -7.06
C LEU A 183 -12.17 -21.01 -6.08
N VAL A 184 -13.48 -21.29 -6.07
CA VAL A 184 -14.09 -22.29 -5.16
C VAL A 184 -13.67 -23.72 -5.50
N HIS A 185 -13.35 -23.98 -6.76
CA HIS A 185 -12.93 -25.33 -7.18
C HIS A 185 -11.46 -25.62 -6.86
N ASN A 186 -10.64 -24.59 -6.67
CA ASN A 186 -9.21 -24.72 -6.34
C ASN A 186 -9.00 -24.81 -4.81
N LYS A 187 -9.01 -26.04 -4.28
CA LYS A 187 -8.83 -26.31 -2.83
C LYS A 187 -7.53 -25.75 -2.27
N SER A 188 -6.44 -25.79 -3.03
CA SER A 188 -5.14 -25.26 -2.60
C SER A 188 -5.19 -23.75 -2.44
N LEU A 189 -5.87 -23.06 -3.36
CA LEU A 189 -6.02 -21.60 -3.31
C LEU A 189 -6.91 -21.19 -2.12
N ILE A 190 -7.99 -21.92 -1.85
CA ILE A 190 -8.84 -21.69 -0.67
C ILE A 190 -8.02 -21.87 0.61
N GLY A 191 -7.22 -22.94 0.70
CA GLY A 191 -6.35 -23.16 1.86
C GLY A 191 -5.41 -22.02 2.13
N ILE A 192 -4.76 -21.48 1.09
CA ILE A 192 -3.87 -20.31 1.20
C ILE A 192 -4.65 -19.06 1.65
N ILE A 193 -5.83 -18.81 1.08
CA ILE A 193 -6.68 -17.67 1.46
C ILE A 193 -7.10 -17.76 2.93
N VAL A 194 -7.56 -18.92 3.39
CA VAL A 194 -7.96 -19.12 4.79
C VAL A 194 -6.76 -18.92 5.72
N CYS A 195 -5.61 -19.51 5.40
CA CYS A 195 -4.39 -19.33 6.18
C CYS A 195 -3.99 -17.84 6.27
N ALA A 196 -4.00 -17.12 5.14
CA ALA A 196 -3.68 -15.71 5.10
C ALA A 196 -4.68 -14.86 5.92
N LEU A 197 -5.98 -15.16 5.86
CA LEU A 197 -7.00 -14.48 6.66
C LEU A 197 -6.79 -14.69 8.17
N VAL A 198 -6.56 -15.94 8.59
CA VAL A 198 -6.31 -16.26 10.02
C VAL A 198 -5.05 -15.55 10.50
N PHE A 199 -3.98 -15.58 9.71
CA PHE A 199 -2.73 -14.87 10.05
C PHE A 199 -2.93 -13.36 10.16
N LEU A 200 -3.66 -12.76 9.23
CA LEU A 200 -3.95 -11.32 9.22
C LEU A 200 -4.83 -10.91 10.41
N LEU A 201 -5.84 -11.72 10.75
CA LEU A 201 -6.66 -11.51 11.95
C LEU A 201 -5.83 -11.62 13.23
N ALA A 202 -4.93 -12.59 13.32
CA ALA A 202 -4.04 -12.73 14.46
C ALA A 202 -3.12 -11.50 14.62
N GLN A 203 -2.52 -11.01 13.54
CA GLN A 203 -1.68 -9.81 13.53
C GLN A 203 -2.45 -8.54 13.95
N LEU A 204 -3.64 -8.34 13.39
CA LEU A 204 -4.50 -7.21 13.75
C LEU A 204 -4.94 -7.26 15.22
N SER A 205 -5.30 -8.44 15.72
CA SER A 205 -5.70 -8.63 17.12
C SER A 205 -4.52 -8.35 18.05
N LEU A 206 -3.32 -8.87 17.74
CA LEU A 206 -2.12 -8.63 18.53
C LEU A 206 -1.75 -7.15 18.56
N SER A 207 -1.80 -6.46 17.43
CA SER A 207 -1.52 -5.03 17.33
C SER A 207 -2.50 -4.19 18.17
N ASN A 208 -3.81 -4.49 18.08
CA ASN A 208 -4.82 -3.82 18.86
C ASN A 208 -4.65 -4.08 20.37
N MET A 209 -4.41 -5.34 20.77
CA MET A 209 -4.19 -5.69 22.18
C MET A 209 -2.96 -4.97 22.73
N ASN A 210 -1.86 -4.90 22.01
CA ASN A 210 -0.67 -4.16 22.41
C ASN A 210 -0.97 -2.68 22.64
N ALA A 211 -1.77 -2.05 21.78
CA ALA A 211 -2.16 -0.65 21.91
C ALA A 211 -2.97 -0.36 23.19
N TYR A 212 -3.70 -1.34 23.73
CA TYR A 212 -4.43 -1.21 24.99
C TYR A 212 -3.63 -1.64 26.22
N VAL A 213 -2.86 -2.72 26.11
CA VAL A 213 -2.15 -3.31 27.26
C VAL A 213 -1.00 -2.42 27.72
N TYR A 214 -0.18 -1.92 26.82
CA TYR A 214 0.99 -1.11 27.22
C TYR A 214 0.63 0.21 27.90
N PRO A 215 -0.33 1.03 27.42
CA PRO A 215 -0.72 2.26 28.11
C PRO A 215 -1.50 2.02 29.39
N ASN A 216 -2.45 1.06 29.38
CA ASN A 216 -3.40 0.91 30.48
C ASN A 216 -2.92 -0.02 31.60
N TYR A 217 -2.17 -1.09 31.26
CA TYR A 217 -1.68 -2.04 32.25
C TYR A 217 -0.26 -1.74 32.71
N PHE A 218 0.64 -1.47 31.77
CA PHE A 218 2.04 -1.16 32.09
C PHE A 218 2.33 0.33 32.29
N GLY A 219 1.42 1.23 31.91
CA GLY A 219 1.61 2.67 32.03
C GLY A 219 2.82 3.23 31.24
N ASN A 220 3.38 2.45 30.32
CA ASN A 220 4.63 2.78 29.66
C ASN A 220 4.51 2.69 28.12
N ILE A 221 4.30 3.87 27.49
CA ILE A 221 4.18 3.99 26.03
C ILE A 221 5.51 3.70 25.32
N LYS A 222 6.66 3.98 25.97
CA LYS A 222 7.97 3.70 25.39
C LYS A 222 8.21 2.18 25.23
N ALA A 223 7.71 1.39 26.20
CA ALA A 223 7.78 -0.07 26.12
C ALA A 223 6.97 -0.63 24.94
N MET A 224 5.85 0.01 24.56
CA MET A 224 5.08 -0.35 23.38
C MET A 224 5.89 -0.18 22.10
N SER A 225 6.63 0.92 22.00
CA SER A 225 7.49 1.18 20.81
C SER A 225 8.62 0.15 20.69
N ILE A 226 9.25 -0.22 21.82
CA ILE A 226 10.31 -1.24 21.85
C ILE A 226 9.73 -2.64 21.50
N ALA A 227 8.57 -2.98 22.05
CA ALA A 227 7.90 -4.24 21.76
C ALA A 227 7.46 -4.35 20.29
N SER A 228 6.99 -3.24 19.69
CA SER A 228 6.64 -3.23 18.28
C SER A 228 7.87 -3.38 17.37
N LEU A 229 9.03 -2.84 17.76
CA LEU A 229 10.30 -3.04 17.06
C LEU A 229 10.83 -4.47 17.18
N ALA A 230 10.61 -5.12 18.32
CA ALA A 230 11.04 -6.51 18.55
C ALA A 230 10.12 -7.55 17.88
N GLY A 231 8.89 -7.17 17.54
CA GLY A 231 7.89 -8.03 16.90
C GLY A 231 7.84 -7.94 15.37
N THR A 232 8.64 -7.06 14.76
CA THR A 232 8.84 -6.96 13.30
C THR A 232 10.05 -7.74 12.86
#